data_3b795fa5f42aae0e84d274c452d512a7
#
_entry.id   3b795fa5f42aae0e84d274c452d512a7
#
_cell.length_a   1.000
_cell.length_b   1.000
_cell.length_c   1.000
_cell.angle_alpha   90.00
_cell.angle_beta   90.00
_cell.angle_gamma   90.00
#
_symmetry.space_group_name_H-M   'P 1'
#
loop_
_entity.id
_entity.type
_entity.pdbx_description
1 polymer ?
#
loop_
_entity_poly.entity_id
_entity_poly.type
_entity_poly.pdbx_seq_one_letter_code
_entity_poly.pdbx_strand_id
1 'polypeptide(L)'
;MKLLHTSDLHLGKKIKNISLLEDQEEALSSILSIAKANNIDAMILAGDIFDKGVPSVNALNLFQTFLENCKKSDIPVYIIAGNHDDASRISCYTQFFTNSPIKIAKPFSSTPQYDDLKVGNEVVRIHFLPYITPAIVRQEYPEHSEEISSYSDAVKFALSQQPLLQNAPNILIAHQFVIDGQQLPEQSDSENIIVGGVDSVDYSLFEDFSYVALGHLHIRQTIGRNTVCYSGSILPYSDSEIKKKDQVLSSVTTNVTAYYAEKTVELVDITSGNIQTQSIPIHTSKTFRKITSSKNSIDEIVNENNIRNDYVYVTLTDESFVNALYYVKEQFPNLLKLTFESPSGKSKKVTTTYEHPSTHNNLLEVITNFIETQQGSELNEDQRNILLSIITELNNSNEEDN
;
A
#
# COMPACT_ATOMS: atom_id res chain seq x y z
N MET A 1 -20.52 15.17 -13.74
CA MET A 1 -19.73 13.93 -14.01
C MET A 1 -19.10 13.47 -12.69
N LYS A 2 -19.13 12.15 -12.40
CA LYS A 2 -18.58 11.59 -11.15
C LYS A 2 -17.52 10.56 -11.45
N LEU A 3 -16.32 10.72 -10.86
CA LEU A 3 -15.24 9.74 -10.96
C LEU A 3 -14.99 9.12 -9.58
N LEU A 4 -14.60 7.85 -9.54
CA LEU A 4 -14.15 7.20 -8.32
C LEU A 4 -12.64 6.92 -8.44
N HIS A 5 -11.83 7.53 -7.58
CA HIS A 5 -10.39 7.40 -7.58
C HIS A 5 -9.93 6.48 -6.45
N THR A 6 -9.15 5.47 -6.78
CA THR A 6 -8.44 4.57 -5.87
C THR A 6 -7.06 4.22 -6.44
N SER A 7 -6.15 3.71 -5.60
CA SER A 7 -4.79 3.35 -5.98
C SER A 7 -4.23 2.28 -5.04
N ASP A 8 -3.01 1.86 -5.28
CA ASP A 8 -2.20 1.06 -4.36
C ASP A 8 -2.95 -0.19 -3.86
N LEU A 9 -3.49 -0.96 -4.83
CA LEU A 9 -4.24 -2.18 -4.55
C LEU A 9 -3.31 -3.28 -4.01
N HIS A 10 -2.07 -3.33 -4.50
CA HIS A 10 -1.05 -4.33 -4.15
C HIS A 10 -1.59 -5.76 -4.09
N LEU A 11 -2.35 -6.17 -5.10
CA LEU A 11 -2.98 -7.48 -5.12
C LEU A 11 -1.96 -8.62 -4.98
N GLY A 12 -2.24 -9.52 -4.05
CA GLY A 12 -1.36 -10.61 -3.68
C GLY A 12 -0.36 -10.29 -2.57
N LYS A 13 -0.46 -9.11 -1.94
CA LYS A 13 0.38 -8.73 -0.79
C LYS A 13 0.19 -9.69 0.37
N LYS A 14 1.32 -9.94 1.05
CA LYS A 14 1.35 -10.69 2.31
C LYS A 14 1.98 -9.82 3.38
N ILE A 15 1.40 -9.82 4.56
CA ILE A 15 2.05 -9.27 5.74
C ILE A 15 2.63 -10.45 6.51
N LYS A 16 3.96 -10.53 6.58
CA LYS A 16 4.67 -11.74 7.03
C LYS A 16 4.24 -12.95 6.19
N ASN A 17 3.61 -13.95 6.79
CA ASN A 17 3.12 -15.16 6.10
C ASN A 17 1.60 -15.15 5.87
N ILE A 18 0.90 -14.08 6.26
CA ILE A 18 -0.54 -13.97 6.13
C ILE A 18 -0.87 -13.36 4.75
N SER A 19 -1.60 -14.08 3.93
CA SER A 19 -2.10 -13.58 2.64
C SER A 19 -3.29 -12.65 2.90
N LEU A 20 -3.31 -11.48 2.25
CA LEU A 20 -4.42 -10.54 2.32
C LEU A 20 -5.38 -10.68 1.13
N LEU A 21 -5.26 -11.73 0.33
CA LEU A 21 -5.97 -11.82 -0.95
C LEU A 21 -7.51 -11.86 -0.78
N GLU A 22 -8.01 -12.54 0.25
CA GLU A 22 -9.44 -12.58 0.58
C GLU A 22 -9.94 -11.20 1.03
N ASP A 23 -9.18 -10.51 1.87
CA ASP A 23 -9.52 -9.17 2.34
C ASP A 23 -9.45 -8.14 1.19
N GLN A 24 -8.53 -8.33 0.24
CA GLN A 24 -8.45 -7.54 -0.99
C GLN A 24 -9.67 -7.77 -1.89
N GLU A 25 -10.18 -9.00 -1.98
CA GLU A 25 -11.43 -9.32 -2.69
C GLU A 25 -12.64 -8.60 -2.06
N GLU A 26 -12.74 -8.63 -0.74
CA GLU A 26 -13.78 -7.89 -0.01
C GLU A 26 -13.68 -6.37 -0.25
N ALA A 27 -12.47 -5.81 -0.17
CA ALA A 27 -12.22 -4.40 -0.43
C ALA A 27 -12.62 -4.00 -1.86
N LEU A 28 -12.25 -4.78 -2.88
CA LEU A 28 -12.65 -4.54 -4.27
C LEU A 28 -14.17 -4.66 -4.46
N SER A 29 -14.84 -5.59 -3.77
CA SER A 29 -16.29 -5.73 -3.77
C SER A 29 -16.98 -4.53 -3.12
N SER A 30 -16.42 -4.01 -2.04
CA SER A 30 -16.86 -2.77 -1.39
C SER A 30 -16.72 -1.56 -2.33
N ILE A 31 -15.57 -1.41 -2.99
CA ILE A 31 -15.30 -0.35 -3.97
C ILE A 31 -16.33 -0.38 -5.11
N LEU A 32 -16.60 -1.57 -5.67
CA LEU A 32 -17.60 -1.73 -6.72
C LEU A 32 -19.01 -1.37 -6.24
N SER A 33 -19.34 -1.70 -5.00
CA SER A 33 -20.63 -1.34 -4.38
C SER A 33 -20.77 0.17 -4.20
N ILE A 34 -19.70 0.85 -3.76
CA ILE A 34 -19.62 2.31 -3.65
C ILE A 34 -19.80 2.94 -5.03
N ALA A 35 -19.12 2.42 -6.05
CA ALA A 35 -19.22 2.90 -7.42
C ALA A 35 -20.66 2.87 -7.94
N LYS A 36 -21.37 1.75 -7.75
CA LYS A 36 -22.77 1.59 -8.13
C LYS A 36 -23.71 2.52 -7.35
N ALA A 37 -23.54 2.59 -6.03
CA ALA A 37 -24.39 3.40 -5.16
C ALA A 37 -24.30 4.90 -5.49
N ASN A 38 -23.14 5.37 -5.97
CA ASN A 38 -22.92 6.76 -6.32
C ASN A 38 -23.16 7.07 -7.81
N ASN A 39 -23.52 6.05 -8.64
CA ASN A 39 -23.71 6.19 -10.08
C ASN A 39 -22.52 6.90 -10.75
N ILE A 40 -21.31 6.37 -10.53
CA ILE A 40 -20.11 6.96 -11.12
C ILE A 40 -20.08 6.78 -12.64
N ASP A 41 -19.48 7.73 -13.33
CA ASP A 41 -19.29 7.71 -14.79
C ASP A 41 -18.01 6.97 -15.19
N ALA A 42 -17.00 6.92 -14.29
CA ALA A 42 -15.79 6.12 -14.48
C ALA A 42 -15.04 5.90 -13.16
N MET A 43 -14.16 4.87 -13.16
CA MET A 43 -13.24 4.56 -12.08
C MET A 43 -11.80 4.81 -12.51
N ILE A 44 -10.97 5.33 -11.61
CA ILE A 44 -9.54 5.56 -11.79
C ILE A 44 -8.77 4.64 -10.84
N LEU A 45 -7.80 3.87 -11.38
CA LEU A 45 -6.83 3.08 -10.65
C LEU A 45 -5.44 3.70 -10.87
N ALA A 46 -4.95 4.46 -9.90
CA ALA A 46 -3.75 5.27 -10.05
C ALA A 46 -2.45 4.52 -9.68
N GLY A 47 -2.26 3.32 -10.22
CA GLY A 47 -1.03 2.52 -10.11
C GLY A 47 -0.98 1.57 -8.91
N ASP A 48 0.11 0.81 -8.86
CA ASP A 48 0.39 -0.26 -7.91
C ASP A 48 -0.77 -1.25 -7.78
N ILE A 49 -1.16 -1.79 -8.94
CA ILE A 49 -2.22 -2.78 -9.05
C ILE A 49 -1.81 -4.09 -8.37
N PHE A 50 -0.57 -4.52 -8.58
CA PHE A 50 -0.01 -5.73 -7.99
C PHE A 50 1.11 -5.42 -7.01
N ASP A 51 1.31 -6.30 -6.02
CA ASP A 51 2.40 -6.18 -5.04
C ASP A 51 3.79 -6.38 -5.68
N LYS A 52 3.85 -7.04 -6.84
CA LYS A 52 5.11 -7.35 -7.54
C LYS A 52 4.91 -7.32 -9.06
N GLY A 53 5.93 -6.96 -9.80
CA GLY A 53 5.96 -6.94 -11.27
C GLY A 53 5.65 -8.32 -11.91
N VAL A 54 5.83 -9.44 -11.18
CA VAL A 54 5.37 -10.78 -11.54
C VAL A 54 4.33 -11.23 -10.50
N PRO A 55 3.05 -10.94 -10.71
CA PRO A 55 2.00 -11.30 -9.76
C PRO A 55 1.71 -12.81 -9.77
N SER A 56 1.15 -13.30 -8.66
CA SER A 56 0.65 -14.67 -8.58
C SER A 56 -0.59 -14.86 -9.46
N VAL A 57 -0.85 -16.11 -9.89
CA VAL A 57 -2.05 -16.44 -10.68
C VAL A 57 -3.34 -16.03 -9.94
N ASN A 58 -3.37 -16.19 -8.62
CA ASN A 58 -4.55 -15.82 -7.82
C ASN A 58 -4.77 -14.29 -7.82
N ALA A 59 -3.71 -13.48 -7.74
CA ALA A 59 -3.82 -12.03 -7.84
C ALA A 59 -4.29 -11.59 -9.24
N LEU A 60 -3.79 -12.23 -10.30
CA LEU A 60 -4.26 -11.99 -11.67
C LEU A 60 -5.75 -12.32 -11.83
N ASN A 61 -6.19 -13.48 -11.33
CA ASN A 61 -7.59 -13.91 -11.39
C ASN A 61 -8.50 -12.95 -10.61
N LEU A 62 -8.09 -12.50 -9.44
CA LEU A 62 -8.83 -11.52 -8.64
C LEU A 62 -9.01 -10.20 -9.41
N PHE A 63 -7.92 -9.68 -9.98
CA PHE A 63 -7.98 -8.44 -10.77
C PHE A 63 -8.87 -8.60 -12.01
N GLN A 64 -8.72 -9.71 -12.75
CA GLN A 64 -9.58 -10.01 -13.89
C GLN A 64 -11.06 -10.04 -13.50
N THR A 65 -11.41 -10.75 -12.41
CA THR A 65 -12.78 -10.82 -11.90
C THR A 65 -13.33 -9.44 -11.55
N PHE A 66 -12.53 -8.60 -10.93
CA PHE A 66 -12.90 -7.22 -10.61
C PHE A 66 -13.22 -6.42 -11.89
N LEU A 67 -12.33 -6.45 -12.89
CA LEU A 67 -12.53 -5.75 -14.17
C LEU A 67 -13.76 -6.29 -14.95
N GLU A 68 -13.99 -7.59 -14.92
CA GLU A 68 -15.21 -8.18 -15.49
C GLU A 68 -16.48 -7.68 -14.82
N ASN A 69 -16.46 -7.53 -13.49
CA ASN A 69 -17.58 -7.01 -12.74
C ASN A 69 -17.81 -5.50 -12.99
N CYS A 70 -16.75 -4.70 -13.16
CA CYS A 70 -16.85 -3.31 -13.62
C CYS A 70 -17.50 -3.25 -15.01
N LYS A 71 -17.02 -4.06 -15.96
CA LYS A 71 -17.59 -4.15 -17.32
C LYS A 71 -19.07 -4.57 -17.32
N LYS A 72 -19.47 -5.58 -16.52
CA LYS A 72 -20.86 -6.00 -16.36
C LYS A 72 -21.77 -4.91 -15.79
N SER A 73 -21.16 -3.93 -15.10
CA SER A 73 -21.86 -2.79 -14.48
C SER A 73 -21.77 -1.53 -15.33
N ASP A 74 -21.26 -1.64 -16.59
CA ASP A 74 -21.03 -0.52 -17.51
C ASP A 74 -20.17 0.60 -16.93
N ILE A 75 -19.24 0.29 -16.04
CA ILE A 75 -18.32 1.25 -15.42
C ILE A 75 -16.99 1.24 -16.20
N PRO A 76 -16.66 2.34 -16.92
CA PRO A 76 -15.33 2.52 -17.50
C PRO A 76 -14.24 2.56 -16.43
N VAL A 77 -13.10 1.96 -16.70
CA VAL A 77 -11.96 1.94 -15.77
C VAL A 77 -10.70 2.44 -16.47
N TYR A 78 -10.05 3.43 -15.87
CA TYR A 78 -8.80 4.03 -16.32
C TYR A 78 -7.66 3.61 -15.40
N ILE A 79 -6.62 2.97 -15.94
CA ILE A 79 -5.58 2.29 -15.18
C ILE A 79 -4.21 2.75 -15.65
N ILE A 80 -3.33 3.09 -14.73
CA ILE A 80 -1.89 3.25 -14.99
C ILE A 80 -1.10 2.21 -14.18
N ALA A 81 0.14 1.95 -14.59
CA ALA A 81 1.10 1.19 -13.79
C ALA A 81 1.79 2.09 -12.75
N GLY A 82 1.99 1.57 -11.54
CA GLY A 82 2.84 2.16 -10.51
C GLY A 82 4.26 1.62 -10.55
N ASN A 83 5.03 1.86 -9.48
CA ASN A 83 6.43 1.41 -9.41
C ASN A 83 6.59 -0.08 -9.05
N HIS A 84 5.59 -0.71 -8.45
CA HIS A 84 5.56 -2.15 -8.20
C HIS A 84 5.12 -2.96 -9.41
N ASP A 85 4.44 -2.33 -10.36
CA ASP A 85 3.90 -2.98 -11.55
C ASP A 85 4.95 -3.12 -12.67
N ASP A 86 4.79 -4.14 -13.49
CA ASP A 86 5.40 -4.18 -14.83
C ASP A 86 4.40 -3.59 -15.84
N ALA A 87 4.62 -2.33 -16.25
CA ALA A 87 3.73 -1.61 -17.16
C ALA A 87 3.53 -2.36 -18.50
N SER A 88 4.56 -3.04 -19.01
CA SER A 88 4.47 -3.83 -20.25
C SER A 88 3.57 -5.03 -20.05
N ARG A 89 3.66 -5.69 -18.90
CA ARG A 89 2.84 -6.86 -18.55
C ARG A 89 1.36 -6.51 -18.36
N ILE A 90 1.07 -5.43 -17.63
CA ILE A 90 -0.32 -4.99 -17.39
C ILE A 90 -0.98 -4.61 -18.72
N SER A 91 -0.23 -3.95 -19.61
CA SER A 91 -0.77 -3.42 -20.86
C SER A 91 -0.64 -4.35 -22.08
N CYS A 92 -0.06 -5.56 -21.93
CA CYS A 92 0.36 -6.39 -23.07
C CYS A 92 -0.76 -6.75 -24.09
N TYR A 93 -2.01 -6.79 -23.65
CA TYR A 93 -3.13 -7.14 -24.53
C TYR A 93 -4.10 -5.99 -24.82
N THR A 94 -3.80 -4.76 -24.35
CA THR A 94 -4.73 -3.63 -24.47
C THR A 94 -5.08 -3.29 -25.92
N GLN A 95 -4.18 -3.52 -26.86
CA GLN A 95 -4.41 -3.30 -28.30
C GLN A 95 -5.54 -4.15 -28.87
N PHE A 96 -5.88 -5.28 -28.25
CA PHE A 96 -6.99 -6.16 -28.66
C PHE A 96 -8.34 -5.72 -28.07
N PHE A 97 -8.35 -4.72 -27.17
CA PHE A 97 -9.53 -4.24 -26.48
C PHE A 97 -9.92 -2.82 -26.85
N THR A 98 -9.73 -2.43 -28.11
CA THR A 98 -9.94 -1.05 -28.61
C THR A 98 -11.32 -0.45 -28.30
N ASN A 99 -12.34 -1.28 -28.18
CA ASN A 99 -13.70 -0.86 -27.82
C ASN A 99 -14.09 -1.26 -26.38
N SER A 100 -13.14 -1.63 -25.55
CA SER A 100 -13.40 -1.95 -24.14
C SER A 100 -13.60 -0.69 -23.31
N PRO A 101 -14.49 -0.70 -22.32
CA PRO A 101 -14.55 0.38 -21.33
C PRO A 101 -13.35 0.38 -20.39
N ILE A 102 -12.48 -0.66 -20.44
CA ILE A 102 -11.26 -0.74 -19.66
C ILE A 102 -10.10 -0.15 -20.47
N LYS A 103 -9.51 0.92 -19.97
CA LYS A 103 -8.38 1.63 -20.58
C LYS A 103 -7.16 1.48 -19.68
N ILE A 104 -6.16 0.75 -20.16
CA ILE A 104 -4.89 0.57 -19.45
C ILE A 104 -3.80 1.33 -20.19
N ALA A 105 -3.10 2.22 -19.51
CA ALA A 105 -1.98 2.95 -20.09
C ALA A 105 -0.87 1.97 -20.48
N LYS A 106 -0.28 2.22 -21.65
CA LYS A 106 0.97 1.56 -22.05
C LYS A 106 2.14 2.10 -21.23
N PRO A 107 3.30 1.44 -21.23
CA PRO A 107 4.52 2.05 -20.71
C PRO A 107 4.71 3.47 -21.25
N PHE A 108 5.38 4.31 -20.46
CA PHE A 108 5.70 5.67 -20.88
C PHE A 108 6.43 5.65 -22.22
N SER A 109 6.05 6.55 -23.12
CA SER A 109 6.66 6.71 -24.43
C SER A 109 6.57 8.18 -24.87
N SER A 110 7.27 8.51 -25.96
CA SER A 110 7.22 9.84 -26.58
C SER A 110 5.86 10.24 -27.14
N THR A 111 4.90 9.30 -27.20
CA THR A 111 3.52 9.59 -27.59
C THR A 111 2.65 9.75 -26.33
N PRO A 112 2.14 10.97 -26.04
CA PRO A 112 1.25 11.21 -24.91
C PRO A 112 0.01 10.32 -24.97
N GLN A 113 -0.42 9.83 -23.80
CA GLN A 113 -1.57 8.95 -23.67
C GLN A 113 -2.69 9.66 -22.95
N TYR A 114 -3.87 9.71 -23.55
CA TYR A 114 -5.08 10.30 -22.98
C TYR A 114 -6.33 9.65 -23.57
N ASP A 115 -7.47 9.87 -22.91
CA ASP A 115 -8.79 9.49 -23.42
C ASP A 115 -9.81 10.60 -23.09
N ASP A 116 -10.77 10.82 -23.95
CA ASP A 116 -11.83 11.81 -23.76
C ASP A 116 -13.11 11.10 -23.27
N LEU A 117 -13.36 11.16 -21.95
CA LEU A 117 -14.60 10.67 -21.35
C LEU A 117 -15.74 11.64 -21.63
N LYS A 118 -16.81 11.15 -22.24
CA LYS A 118 -18.01 11.92 -22.60
C LYS A 118 -19.22 11.39 -21.83
N VAL A 119 -19.90 12.30 -21.11
CA VAL A 119 -21.14 12.01 -20.39
C VAL A 119 -22.18 13.08 -20.73
N GLY A 120 -23.17 12.73 -21.53
CA GLY A 120 -24.08 13.70 -22.10
C GLY A 120 -23.35 14.75 -22.95
N ASN A 121 -23.43 16.01 -22.57
CA ASN A 121 -22.75 17.13 -23.23
C ASN A 121 -21.41 17.52 -22.56
N GLU A 122 -21.06 16.89 -21.45
CA GLU A 122 -19.82 17.15 -20.75
C GLU A 122 -18.70 16.29 -21.31
N VAL A 123 -17.49 16.85 -21.42
CA VAL A 123 -16.28 16.16 -21.83
C VAL A 123 -15.18 16.46 -20.83
N VAL A 124 -14.45 15.42 -20.45
CA VAL A 124 -13.26 15.53 -19.59
C VAL A 124 -12.15 14.75 -20.26
N ARG A 125 -10.94 15.33 -20.36
CA ARG A 125 -9.77 14.61 -20.84
C ARG A 125 -9.03 13.98 -19.67
N ILE A 126 -8.82 12.68 -19.76
CA ILE A 126 -8.08 11.88 -18.77
C ILE A 126 -6.70 11.58 -19.36
N HIS A 127 -5.67 12.15 -18.75
CA HIS A 127 -4.27 11.98 -19.11
C HIS A 127 -3.64 10.88 -18.27
N PHE A 128 -2.81 10.05 -18.90
CA PHE A 128 -2.11 8.95 -18.22
C PHE A 128 -0.62 9.27 -18.08
N LEU A 129 -0.12 9.29 -16.87
CA LEU A 129 1.28 9.35 -16.54
C LEU A 129 1.63 8.16 -15.63
N PRO A 130 1.99 6.99 -16.20
CA PRO A 130 2.49 5.86 -15.39
C PRO A 130 3.70 6.29 -14.56
N TYR A 131 4.13 5.45 -13.62
CA TYR A 131 5.36 5.72 -12.90
C TYR A 131 6.54 5.90 -13.85
N ILE A 132 7.24 7.03 -13.71
CA ILE A 132 8.41 7.38 -14.52
C ILE A 132 9.61 7.74 -13.66
N THR A 133 10.79 7.51 -14.20
CA THR A 133 12.07 7.95 -13.66
C THR A 133 12.80 8.82 -14.68
N PRO A 134 13.80 9.62 -14.27
CA PRO A 134 14.62 10.37 -15.21
C PRO A 134 15.23 9.48 -16.31
N ALA A 135 15.60 8.25 -15.97
CA ALA A 135 16.18 7.31 -16.94
C ALA A 135 15.18 6.91 -18.05
N ILE A 136 13.92 6.64 -17.67
CA ILE A 136 12.85 6.29 -18.62
C ILE A 136 12.60 7.45 -19.58
N VAL A 137 12.50 8.68 -19.07
CA VAL A 137 12.21 9.84 -19.91
C VAL A 137 13.38 10.16 -20.83
N ARG A 138 14.62 10.07 -20.36
CA ARG A 138 15.83 10.23 -21.22
C ARG A 138 15.92 9.18 -22.33
N GLN A 139 15.47 7.95 -22.06
CA GLN A 139 15.44 6.90 -23.09
C GLN A 139 14.45 7.22 -24.21
N GLU A 140 13.30 7.78 -23.88
CA GLU A 140 12.25 8.16 -24.85
C GLU A 140 12.54 9.48 -25.59
N TYR A 141 13.34 10.37 -24.95
CA TYR A 141 13.71 11.68 -25.48
C TYR A 141 15.23 11.90 -25.34
N PRO A 142 16.05 11.15 -26.09
CA PRO A 142 17.51 11.22 -25.95
C PRO A 142 18.10 12.60 -26.29
N GLU A 143 17.43 13.38 -27.15
CA GLU A 143 17.82 14.76 -27.51
C GLU A 143 17.64 15.76 -26.35
N HIS A 144 16.84 15.46 -25.36
CA HIS A 144 16.61 16.27 -24.16
C HIS A 144 17.27 15.69 -22.89
N SER A 145 18.16 14.71 -23.03
CA SER A 145 18.74 13.97 -21.93
C SER A 145 19.50 14.84 -20.91
N GLU A 146 20.13 15.93 -21.38
CA GLU A 146 20.86 16.88 -20.54
C GLU A 146 19.93 17.76 -19.67
N GLU A 147 18.69 17.98 -20.13
CA GLU A 147 17.68 18.78 -19.41
C GLU A 147 16.96 17.98 -18.32
N ILE A 148 17.04 16.64 -18.36
CA ILE A 148 16.30 15.73 -17.48
C ILE A 148 17.26 15.13 -16.46
N SER A 149 17.53 15.86 -15.38
CA SER A 149 18.47 15.44 -14.33
C SER A 149 17.78 14.86 -13.09
N SER A 150 16.57 15.33 -12.76
CA SER A 150 15.81 14.96 -11.57
C SER A 150 14.44 14.36 -11.93
N TYR A 151 13.75 13.79 -10.95
CA TYR A 151 12.36 13.34 -11.09
C TYR A 151 11.43 14.53 -11.43
N SER A 152 11.63 15.69 -10.82
CA SER A 152 10.88 16.91 -11.15
C SER A 152 11.09 17.32 -12.60
N ASP A 153 12.33 17.27 -13.14
CA ASP A 153 12.58 17.58 -14.55
C ASP A 153 11.88 16.56 -15.46
N ALA A 154 11.95 15.28 -15.12
CA ALA A 154 11.33 14.22 -15.90
C ALA A 154 9.81 14.39 -15.97
N VAL A 155 9.15 14.63 -14.83
CA VAL A 155 7.71 14.86 -14.77
C VAL A 155 7.33 16.16 -15.47
N LYS A 156 8.03 17.25 -15.21
CA LYS A 156 7.82 18.54 -15.90
C LYS A 156 7.88 18.38 -17.41
N PHE A 157 8.91 17.70 -17.91
CA PHE A 157 9.07 17.47 -19.34
C PHE A 157 7.93 16.61 -19.89
N ALA A 158 7.59 15.49 -19.23
CA ALA A 158 6.49 14.62 -19.66
C ALA A 158 5.13 15.33 -19.67
N LEU A 159 4.86 16.20 -18.69
CA LEU A 159 3.62 16.99 -18.64
C LEU A 159 3.57 18.05 -19.74
N SER A 160 4.69 18.67 -20.10
CA SER A 160 4.74 19.67 -21.18
C SER A 160 4.38 19.11 -22.56
N GLN A 161 4.46 17.78 -22.73
CA GLN A 161 4.05 17.09 -23.96
C GLN A 161 2.56 16.76 -24.01
N GLN A 162 1.81 16.92 -22.88
CA GLN A 162 0.41 16.53 -22.81
C GLN A 162 -0.49 17.49 -23.60
N PRO A 163 -1.34 16.99 -24.51
CA PRO A 163 -2.25 17.81 -25.30
C PRO A 163 -3.48 18.20 -24.47
N LEU A 164 -3.40 19.31 -23.74
CA LEU A 164 -4.50 19.79 -22.90
C LEU A 164 -5.74 20.14 -23.72
N LEU A 165 -6.89 19.74 -23.23
CA LEU A 165 -8.17 20.08 -23.81
C LEU A 165 -8.56 21.51 -23.36
N GLN A 166 -8.78 22.40 -24.33
CA GLN A 166 -9.18 23.78 -24.05
C GLN A 166 -10.66 23.86 -23.64
N ASN A 167 -10.96 24.69 -22.64
CA ASN A 167 -12.31 24.95 -22.13
C ASN A 167 -13.04 23.72 -21.55
N ALA A 168 -12.32 22.70 -21.12
CA ALA A 168 -12.85 21.54 -20.44
C ALA A 168 -11.86 21.03 -19.37
N PRO A 169 -12.32 20.32 -18.34
CA PRO A 169 -11.43 19.79 -17.32
C PRO A 169 -10.43 18.79 -17.89
N ASN A 170 -9.16 18.93 -17.48
CA ASN A 170 -8.11 17.96 -17.70
C ASN A 170 -7.82 17.25 -16.37
N ILE A 171 -7.92 15.95 -16.37
CA ILE A 171 -7.67 15.09 -15.21
C ILE A 171 -6.36 14.34 -15.47
N LEU A 172 -5.42 14.41 -14.54
CA LEU A 172 -4.19 13.64 -14.62
C LEU A 172 -4.30 12.42 -13.68
N ILE A 173 -3.93 11.25 -14.18
CA ILE A 173 -3.65 10.07 -13.35
C ILE A 173 -2.15 9.91 -13.32
N ALA A 174 -1.55 9.93 -12.12
CA ALA A 174 -0.11 9.82 -11.95
C ALA A 174 0.27 8.95 -10.73
N HIS A 175 1.47 8.39 -10.75
CA HIS A 175 1.99 7.58 -9.66
C HIS A 175 3.41 8.05 -9.34
N GLN A 176 3.53 9.07 -8.49
CA GLN A 176 4.79 9.75 -8.19
C GLN A 176 4.80 10.21 -6.72
N PHE A 177 6.00 10.41 -6.16
CA PHE A 177 6.17 11.00 -4.84
C PHE A 177 6.09 12.54 -4.94
N VAL A 178 4.95 13.11 -4.56
CA VAL A 178 4.66 14.55 -4.72
C VAL A 178 4.76 15.26 -3.39
N ILE A 179 5.41 16.43 -3.40
CA ILE A 179 5.63 17.29 -2.22
C ILE A 179 5.06 18.69 -2.44
N ASP A 180 4.89 19.44 -1.35
CA ASP A 180 4.54 20.86 -1.36
C ASP A 180 5.76 21.67 -0.89
N GLY A 181 6.60 22.10 -1.83
CA GLY A 181 7.85 22.78 -1.53
C GLY A 181 8.78 21.95 -0.65
N GLN A 182 8.95 22.32 0.62
CA GLN A 182 9.73 21.56 1.61
C GLN A 182 8.86 20.68 2.53
N GLN A 183 7.53 20.74 2.41
CA GLN A 183 6.63 19.92 3.20
C GLN A 183 6.56 18.51 2.62
N LEU A 184 7.07 17.55 3.39
CA LEU A 184 6.94 16.14 3.06
C LEU A 184 5.53 15.65 3.41
N PRO A 185 4.91 14.83 2.54
CA PRO A 185 3.64 14.17 2.83
C PRO A 185 3.79 13.15 3.96
N GLU A 186 2.67 12.72 4.52
CA GLU A 186 2.65 11.60 5.44
C GLU A 186 3.00 10.30 4.68
N GLN A 187 3.94 9.53 5.23
CA GLN A 187 4.48 8.31 4.65
C GLN A 187 4.18 7.11 5.56
N SER A 188 4.16 5.92 4.99
CA SER A 188 4.07 4.67 5.73
C SER A 188 5.33 3.80 5.50
N ASP A 189 5.59 2.88 6.44
CA ASP A 189 6.73 1.94 6.34
C ASP A 189 6.55 0.90 5.20
N SER A 190 5.40 0.87 4.56
CA SER A 190 5.09 -0.05 3.45
C SER A 190 5.39 0.52 2.06
N GLU A 191 5.79 1.79 1.98
CA GLU A 191 6.14 2.50 0.74
C GLU A 191 7.63 2.41 0.44
N ASN A 192 7.98 2.34 -0.85
CA ASN A 192 9.37 2.34 -1.31
C ASN A 192 9.80 3.76 -1.70
N ILE A 193 10.08 4.61 -0.71
CA ILE A 193 10.53 5.98 -0.95
C ILE A 193 12.04 6.03 -0.90
N ILE A 194 12.65 6.74 -1.85
CA ILE A 194 14.10 6.87 -1.93
C ILE A 194 14.59 7.79 -0.80
N VAL A 195 15.56 7.31 -0.03
CA VAL A 195 16.14 8.06 1.09
C VAL A 195 16.68 9.42 0.61
N GLY A 196 16.25 10.50 1.29
CA GLY A 196 16.64 11.86 0.95
C GLY A 196 15.70 12.58 0.00
N GLY A 197 14.56 11.96 -0.42
CA GLY A 197 13.54 12.61 -1.26
C GLY A 197 14.02 12.98 -2.66
N VAL A 198 14.99 12.25 -3.19
CA VAL A 198 15.56 12.48 -4.55
C VAL A 198 14.52 12.23 -5.64
N ASP A 199 13.49 11.43 -5.35
CA ASP A 199 12.36 11.10 -6.21
C ASP A 199 11.18 12.07 -6.09
N SER A 200 11.34 13.15 -5.33
CA SER A 200 10.26 14.11 -5.09
C SER A 200 9.95 14.98 -6.31
N VAL A 201 8.66 15.24 -6.48
CA VAL A 201 8.07 16.06 -7.53
C VAL A 201 7.24 17.18 -6.87
N ASP A 202 7.47 18.44 -7.22
CA ASP A 202 6.70 19.54 -6.65
C ASP A 202 5.29 19.60 -7.25
N TYR A 203 4.26 19.77 -6.40
CA TYR A 203 2.85 19.78 -6.82
C TYR A 203 2.50 20.93 -7.79
N SER A 204 3.27 22.03 -7.80
CA SER A 204 3.06 23.14 -8.73
C SER A 204 3.19 22.75 -10.21
N LEU A 205 3.85 21.62 -10.50
CA LEU A 205 3.92 21.10 -11.87
C LEU A 205 2.57 20.64 -12.42
N PHE A 206 1.56 20.51 -11.56
CA PHE A 206 0.23 20.03 -11.94
C PHE A 206 -0.82 21.14 -12.07
N GLU A 207 -0.42 22.41 -12.13
CA GLU A 207 -1.34 23.57 -12.15
C GLU A 207 -2.32 23.55 -13.31
N ASP A 208 -1.92 23.01 -14.46
CA ASP A 208 -2.74 22.92 -15.67
C ASP A 208 -3.86 21.86 -15.59
N PHE A 209 -3.83 21.00 -14.56
CA PHE A 209 -4.82 19.95 -14.40
C PHE A 209 -5.88 20.33 -13.35
N SER A 210 -7.12 20.13 -13.70
CA SER A 210 -8.26 20.42 -12.81
C SER A 210 -8.28 19.47 -11.59
N TYR A 211 -7.94 18.19 -11.81
CA TYR A 211 -7.77 17.19 -10.76
C TYR A 211 -6.57 16.28 -11.07
N VAL A 212 -5.83 15.91 -10.04
CA VAL A 212 -4.71 14.97 -10.12
C VAL A 212 -4.98 13.79 -9.21
N ALA A 213 -5.23 12.64 -9.81
CA ALA A 213 -5.41 11.36 -9.13
C ALA A 213 -4.04 10.71 -8.91
N LEU A 214 -3.55 10.78 -7.68
CA LEU A 214 -2.23 10.25 -7.30
C LEU A 214 -2.35 8.88 -6.64
N GLY A 215 -1.45 7.97 -7.00
CA GLY A 215 -1.06 6.79 -6.22
C GLY A 215 0.38 6.89 -5.76
N HIS A 216 0.89 5.89 -5.06
CA HIS A 216 2.20 5.73 -4.47
C HIS A 216 2.22 5.85 -2.94
N LEU A 217 1.49 6.79 -2.35
CA LEU A 217 1.39 6.93 -0.90
C LEU A 217 0.13 6.24 -0.37
N HIS A 218 0.32 5.39 0.64
CA HIS A 218 -0.76 4.55 1.18
C HIS A 218 -1.70 5.29 2.12
N ILE A 219 -1.32 6.50 2.56
CA ILE A 219 -2.14 7.34 3.43
C ILE A 219 -2.88 8.36 2.57
N ARG A 220 -4.23 8.37 2.67
CA ARG A 220 -5.06 9.37 1.99
C ARG A 220 -4.68 10.78 2.43
N GLN A 221 -4.34 11.65 1.48
CA GLN A 221 -3.98 13.04 1.73
C GLN A 221 -4.04 13.90 0.48
N THR A 222 -4.06 15.22 0.65
CA THR A 222 -3.97 16.19 -0.45
C THR A 222 -2.67 16.97 -0.33
N ILE A 223 -2.10 17.38 -1.48
CA ILE A 223 -0.82 18.08 -1.55
C ILE A 223 -1.04 19.46 -2.19
N GLY A 224 -0.66 20.51 -1.49
CA GLY A 224 -0.78 21.89 -1.94
C GLY A 224 -2.22 22.36 -2.11
N ARG A 225 -3.05 21.65 -2.87
CA ARG A 225 -4.47 21.95 -3.08
C ARG A 225 -5.34 20.70 -3.00
N ASN A 226 -6.63 20.87 -2.67
CA ASN A 226 -7.56 19.75 -2.46
C ASN A 226 -7.80 18.86 -3.71
N THR A 227 -7.44 19.35 -4.89
CA THR A 227 -7.61 18.64 -6.16
C THR A 227 -6.34 17.89 -6.61
N VAL A 228 -5.27 17.89 -5.82
CA VAL A 228 -4.10 17.01 -5.98
C VAL A 228 -4.15 16.02 -4.82
N CYS A 229 -4.58 14.80 -5.09
CA CYS A 229 -5.03 13.87 -4.05
C CYS A 229 -4.44 12.48 -4.22
N TYR A 230 -3.85 11.96 -3.14
CA TYR A 230 -3.62 10.54 -2.93
C TYR A 230 -4.86 9.90 -2.34
N SER A 231 -5.40 8.87 -3.00
CA SER A 231 -6.52 8.09 -2.45
C SER A 231 -6.10 7.19 -1.30
N GLY A 232 -4.82 6.82 -1.28
CA GLY A 232 -4.27 5.82 -0.38
C GLY A 232 -4.56 4.39 -0.82
N SER A 233 -3.97 3.43 -0.11
CA SER A 233 -4.17 2.00 -0.36
C SER A 233 -5.53 1.51 0.09
N ILE A 234 -5.99 0.39 -0.48
CA ILE A 234 -7.32 -0.19 -0.18
C ILE A 234 -7.38 -0.94 1.15
N LEU A 235 -6.22 -1.36 1.69
CA LEU A 235 -6.04 -1.97 3.01
C LEU A 235 -4.82 -1.36 3.69
N PRO A 236 -4.72 -1.38 5.03
CA PRO A 236 -3.48 -1.05 5.71
C PRO A 236 -2.43 -2.12 5.48
N TYR A 237 -1.28 -1.75 4.96
CA TYR A 237 -0.17 -2.67 4.66
C TYR A 237 0.97 -2.58 5.68
N SER A 238 0.92 -1.59 6.58
CA SER A 238 1.85 -1.47 7.72
C SER A 238 1.16 -0.92 8.97
N ASP A 239 1.81 -1.11 10.13
CA ASP A 239 1.31 -0.54 11.39
C ASP A 239 1.46 0.99 11.46
N SER A 240 2.29 1.60 10.63
CA SER A 240 2.44 3.06 10.55
C SER A 240 1.23 3.76 9.94
N GLU A 241 0.40 3.04 9.18
CA GLU A 241 -0.84 3.56 8.60
C GLU A 241 -1.98 3.69 9.64
N ILE A 242 -1.84 3.06 10.82
CA ILE A 242 -2.83 3.12 11.91
C ILE A 242 -2.40 4.21 12.90
N LYS A 243 -3.14 5.32 12.96
CA LYS A 243 -2.78 6.51 13.75
C LYS A 243 -3.58 6.64 15.02
N LYS A 244 -3.01 7.34 16.02
CA LYS A 244 -3.67 7.61 17.31
C LYS A 244 -4.93 8.48 17.20
N LYS A 245 -5.09 9.21 16.09
CA LYS A 245 -6.30 10.03 15.81
C LYS A 245 -7.46 9.22 15.23
N ASP A 246 -7.17 7.98 14.81
CA ASP A 246 -8.16 7.06 14.28
C ASP A 246 -9.07 6.56 15.41
N GLN A 247 -10.20 5.95 15.08
CA GLN A 247 -11.23 5.64 16.08
C GLN A 247 -10.70 4.75 17.21
N VAL A 248 -11.04 5.12 18.45
CA VAL A 248 -10.60 4.45 19.68
C VAL A 248 -11.73 3.54 20.18
N LEU A 249 -11.44 2.26 20.31
CA LEU A 249 -12.22 1.39 21.18
C LEU A 249 -11.68 1.60 22.61
N SER A 250 -12.41 2.27 23.45
CA SER A 250 -12.09 2.35 24.88
C SER A 250 -13.06 1.47 25.65
N SER A 251 -12.56 0.47 26.36
CA SER A 251 -13.32 -0.12 27.43
C SER A 251 -13.28 0.83 28.63
N VAL A 252 -14.45 1.14 29.21
CA VAL A 252 -14.57 2.06 30.37
C VAL A 252 -13.94 1.45 31.63
N THR A 253 -13.69 0.14 31.64
CA THR A 253 -13.20 -0.62 32.80
C THR A 253 -11.73 -0.99 32.75
N THR A 254 -11.07 -0.89 31.60
CA THR A 254 -9.69 -1.33 31.39
C THR A 254 -8.84 -0.24 30.74
N ASN A 255 -7.55 -0.12 31.13
CA ASN A 255 -6.57 0.77 30.50
C ASN A 255 -6.13 0.23 29.12
N VAL A 256 -7.09 -0.07 28.24
CA VAL A 256 -6.84 -0.58 26.90
C VAL A 256 -7.09 0.53 25.89
N THR A 257 -6.14 0.73 24.99
CA THR A 257 -6.27 1.63 23.83
C THR A 257 -6.16 0.81 22.55
N ALA A 258 -7.19 0.88 21.72
CA ALA A 258 -7.17 0.25 20.41
C ALA A 258 -7.49 1.28 19.33
N TYR A 259 -6.63 1.36 18.32
CA TYR A 259 -6.79 2.22 17.14
C TYR A 259 -6.99 1.34 15.91
N TYR A 260 -7.71 1.83 14.90
CA TYR A 260 -7.79 1.17 13.61
C TYR A 260 -7.71 2.18 12.46
N ALA A 261 -7.18 1.74 11.32
CA ALA A 261 -7.13 2.56 10.11
C ALA A 261 -8.44 2.41 9.31
N GLU A 262 -9.02 3.52 8.93
CA GLU A 262 -10.10 3.55 7.94
C GLU A 262 -9.50 3.85 6.57
N LYS A 263 -9.71 2.94 5.61
CA LYS A 263 -9.31 3.12 4.22
C LYS A 263 -10.47 3.63 3.39
N THR A 264 -10.17 4.48 2.42
CA THR A 264 -11.20 5.20 1.66
C THR A 264 -10.91 5.16 0.16
N VAL A 265 -11.94 5.42 -0.63
CA VAL A 265 -11.85 5.85 -2.02
C VAL A 265 -12.30 7.30 -2.15
N GLU A 266 -11.82 8.02 -3.15
CA GLU A 266 -12.20 9.41 -3.38
C GLU A 266 -13.29 9.50 -4.48
N LEU A 267 -14.46 9.97 -4.11
CA LEU A 267 -15.49 10.37 -5.06
C LEU A 267 -15.19 11.79 -5.52
N VAL A 268 -14.99 11.96 -6.82
CA VAL A 268 -14.68 13.24 -7.48
C VAL A 268 -15.88 13.67 -8.28
N ASP A 269 -16.57 14.74 -7.83
CA ASP A 269 -17.70 15.32 -8.55
C ASP A 269 -17.24 16.54 -9.36
N ILE A 270 -17.47 16.47 -10.67
CA ILE A 270 -17.12 17.50 -11.64
C ILE A 270 -18.41 18.12 -12.14
N THR A 271 -18.77 19.28 -11.60
CA THR A 271 -20.00 19.99 -11.97
C THR A 271 -19.67 21.38 -12.49
N SER A 272 -20.00 21.65 -13.76
CA SER A 272 -19.75 22.95 -14.40
C SER A 272 -18.30 23.44 -14.28
N GLY A 273 -17.33 22.53 -14.35
CA GLY A 273 -15.90 22.81 -14.21
C GLY A 273 -15.40 22.92 -12.77
N ASN A 274 -16.28 22.96 -11.77
CA ASN A 274 -15.91 22.91 -10.36
C ASN A 274 -15.70 21.46 -9.92
N ILE A 275 -14.66 21.23 -9.11
CA ILE A 275 -14.32 19.89 -8.59
C ILE A 275 -14.55 19.88 -7.08
N GLN A 276 -15.30 18.88 -6.64
CA GLN A 276 -15.49 18.55 -5.23
C GLN A 276 -15.06 17.10 -5.00
N THR A 277 -14.44 16.84 -3.87
CA THR A 277 -13.98 15.50 -3.48
C THR A 277 -14.61 15.08 -2.18
N GLN A 278 -14.92 13.79 -2.06
CA GLN A 278 -15.44 13.17 -0.84
C GLN A 278 -14.78 11.82 -0.66
N SER A 279 -14.17 11.59 0.52
CA SER A 279 -13.66 10.28 0.90
C SER A 279 -14.81 9.39 1.38
N ILE A 280 -14.91 8.18 0.82
CA ILE A 280 -15.92 7.18 1.18
C ILE A 280 -15.22 5.95 1.74
N PRO A 281 -15.59 5.49 2.96
CA PRO A 281 -14.95 4.35 3.59
C PRO A 281 -15.11 3.04 2.80
N ILE A 282 -14.02 2.27 2.73
CA ILE A 282 -14.01 0.88 2.24
C ILE A 282 -14.32 -0.04 3.43
N HIS A 283 -15.26 -0.97 3.25
CA HIS A 283 -15.66 -1.91 4.29
C HIS A 283 -15.13 -3.31 3.99
N THR A 284 -14.51 -3.92 5.00
CA THR A 284 -14.04 -5.31 5.01
C THR A 284 -14.50 -5.98 6.30
N SER A 285 -14.59 -7.31 6.30
CA SER A 285 -15.02 -8.10 7.46
C SER A 285 -14.03 -8.06 8.62
N LYS A 286 -12.73 -7.91 8.30
CA LYS A 286 -11.66 -7.81 9.29
C LYS A 286 -11.07 -6.40 9.30
N THR A 287 -10.72 -5.94 10.48
CA THR A 287 -10.12 -4.62 10.68
C THR A 287 -8.66 -4.75 11.10
N PHE A 288 -7.83 -3.80 10.72
CA PHE A 288 -6.44 -3.72 11.18
C PHE A 288 -6.35 -2.80 12.40
N ARG A 289 -5.85 -3.33 13.53
CA ARG A 289 -5.82 -2.60 14.80
C ARG A 289 -4.44 -2.55 15.44
N LYS A 290 -4.15 -1.44 16.10
CA LYS A 290 -3.10 -1.32 17.12
C LYS A 290 -3.74 -1.41 18.49
N ILE A 291 -3.30 -2.36 19.32
CA ILE A 291 -3.84 -2.58 20.65
C ILE A 291 -2.70 -2.42 21.67
N THR A 292 -2.87 -1.52 22.63
CA THR A 292 -1.98 -1.41 23.80
C THR A 292 -2.77 -1.86 25.02
N SER A 293 -2.29 -2.90 25.68
CA SER A 293 -3.03 -3.55 26.79
C SER A 293 -2.08 -4.26 27.75
N SER A 294 -2.55 -4.46 28.99
CA SER A 294 -1.92 -5.45 29.87
C SER A 294 -2.35 -6.87 29.48
N LYS A 295 -1.59 -7.86 29.92
CA LYS A 295 -1.93 -9.28 29.76
C LYS A 295 -3.35 -9.60 30.25
N ASN A 296 -3.70 -9.11 31.44
CA ASN A 296 -4.98 -9.41 32.07
C ASN A 296 -6.18 -8.77 31.37
N SER A 297 -5.97 -7.67 30.65
CA SER A 297 -7.03 -6.91 29.97
C SER A 297 -7.27 -7.38 28.53
N ILE A 298 -6.37 -8.19 27.95
CA ILE A 298 -6.50 -8.68 26.58
C ILE A 298 -7.76 -9.54 26.40
N ASP A 299 -8.03 -10.47 27.34
CA ASP A 299 -9.17 -11.38 27.24
C ASP A 299 -10.51 -10.63 27.29
N GLU A 300 -10.58 -9.57 28.09
CA GLU A 300 -11.78 -8.72 28.20
C GLU A 300 -12.06 -7.99 26.90
N ILE A 301 -11.05 -7.32 26.31
CA ILE A 301 -11.24 -6.54 25.06
C ILE A 301 -11.63 -7.43 23.87
N VAL A 302 -11.10 -8.66 23.82
CA VAL A 302 -11.45 -9.63 22.78
C VAL A 302 -12.92 -10.03 22.87
N ASN A 303 -13.39 -10.33 24.07
CA ASN A 303 -14.76 -10.81 24.32
C ASN A 303 -15.80 -9.70 24.14
N GLU A 304 -15.50 -8.49 24.64
CA GLU A 304 -16.44 -7.35 24.58
C GLU A 304 -16.64 -6.81 23.15
N ASN A 305 -15.62 -6.85 22.29
CA ASN A 305 -15.64 -6.14 21.01
C ASN A 305 -15.68 -7.05 19.77
N ASN A 306 -15.72 -8.37 19.95
CA ASN A 306 -15.72 -9.36 18.85
C ASN A 306 -14.57 -9.15 17.83
N ILE A 307 -13.38 -8.76 18.33
CA ILE A 307 -12.21 -8.40 17.49
C ILE A 307 -11.20 -9.54 17.31
N ARG A 308 -11.56 -10.76 17.74
CA ARG A 308 -10.67 -11.94 17.72
C ARG A 308 -10.06 -12.23 16.35
N ASN A 309 -10.84 -12.02 15.29
CA ASN A 309 -10.43 -12.33 13.91
C ASN A 309 -9.76 -11.17 13.20
N ASP A 310 -9.65 -9.99 13.84
CA ASP A 310 -8.99 -8.83 13.25
C ASP A 310 -7.48 -9.02 13.14
N TYR A 311 -6.85 -8.26 12.27
CA TYR A 311 -5.40 -8.17 12.15
C TYR A 311 -4.87 -7.21 13.21
N VAL A 312 -4.00 -7.71 14.11
CA VAL A 312 -3.60 -6.91 15.27
C VAL A 312 -2.10 -6.75 15.41
N TYR A 313 -1.70 -5.53 15.74
CA TYR A 313 -0.39 -5.15 16.25
C TYR A 313 -0.54 -4.90 17.74
N VAL A 314 -0.03 -5.80 18.59
CA VAL A 314 -0.22 -5.74 20.04
C VAL A 314 1.03 -5.20 20.73
N THR A 315 0.84 -4.23 21.61
CA THR A 315 1.85 -3.76 22.56
C THR A 315 1.41 -4.11 23.97
N LEU A 316 2.17 -4.98 24.66
CA LEU A 316 1.92 -5.29 26.06
C LEU A 316 2.60 -4.27 26.95
N THR A 317 1.87 -3.78 27.97
CA THR A 317 2.39 -2.87 29.00
C THR A 317 3.11 -3.62 30.11
N ASP A 318 2.95 -4.94 30.16
CA ASP A 318 3.63 -5.82 31.11
C ASP A 318 5.10 -6.06 30.70
N GLU A 319 5.92 -6.49 31.66
CA GLU A 319 7.23 -7.03 31.35
C GLU A 319 7.11 -8.30 30.48
N SER A 320 8.13 -8.59 29.68
CA SER A 320 8.17 -9.80 28.86
C SER A 320 8.05 -11.05 29.73
N PHE A 321 7.19 -11.98 29.34
CA PHE A 321 6.96 -13.24 30.05
C PHE A 321 7.06 -14.44 29.13
N VAL A 322 7.33 -15.60 29.71
CA VAL A 322 7.47 -16.86 28.95
C VAL A 322 6.17 -17.16 28.19
N ASN A 323 6.30 -17.55 26.90
CA ASN A 323 5.19 -17.89 26.01
C ASN A 323 4.22 -16.71 25.68
N ALA A 324 4.64 -15.45 25.86
CA ALA A 324 3.79 -14.28 25.56
C ALA A 324 3.24 -14.31 24.12
N LEU A 325 4.06 -14.68 23.15
CA LEU A 325 3.62 -14.78 21.75
C LEU A 325 2.52 -15.84 21.56
N TYR A 326 2.67 -17.01 22.19
CA TYR A 326 1.67 -18.05 22.12
C TYR A 326 0.35 -17.61 22.77
N TYR A 327 0.43 -17.03 23.97
CA TYR A 327 -0.73 -16.50 24.69
C TYR A 327 -1.50 -15.48 23.85
N VAL A 328 -0.81 -14.48 23.26
CA VAL A 328 -1.47 -13.44 22.45
C VAL A 328 -2.03 -14.03 21.15
N LYS A 329 -1.36 -15.03 20.54
CA LYS A 329 -1.87 -15.71 19.33
C LYS A 329 -3.11 -16.56 19.61
N GLU A 330 -3.29 -17.10 20.81
CA GLU A 330 -4.54 -17.78 21.18
C GLU A 330 -5.72 -16.82 21.18
N GLN A 331 -5.51 -15.57 21.59
CA GLN A 331 -6.53 -14.54 21.61
C GLN A 331 -6.74 -13.94 20.20
N PHE A 332 -5.66 -13.71 19.46
CA PHE A 332 -5.67 -13.12 18.13
C PHE A 332 -4.94 -14.01 17.11
N PRO A 333 -5.64 -14.93 16.43
CA PRO A 333 -5.02 -15.80 15.43
C PRO A 333 -4.29 -15.03 14.32
N ASN A 334 -4.77 -13.83 13.98
CA ASN A 334 -4.19 -12.94 12.97
C ASN A 334 -3.23 -11.89 13.59
N LEU A 335 -2.47 -12.27 14.62
CA LEU A 335 -1.45 -11.40 15.22
C LEU A 335 -0.34 -11.09 14.22
N LEU A 336 -0.20 -9.81 13.88
CA LEU A 336 0.83 -9.31 12.96
C LEU A 336 2.14 -8.98 13.68
N LYS A 337 2.07 -8.43 14.91
CA LYS A 337 3.26 -8.02 15.67
C LYS A 337 2.96 -8.00 17.16
N LEU A 338 3.93 -8.45 17.96
CA LEU A 338 3.92 -8.31 19.41
C LEU A 338 5.11 -7.46 19.85
N THR A 339 4.87 -6.46 20.66
CA THR A 339 5.88 -5.61 21.29
C THR A 339 5.60 -5.48 22.78
N PHE A 340 6.64 -5.11 23.55
CA PHE A 340 6.51 -4.80 24.97
C PHE A 340 6.87 -3.33 25.21
N GLU A 341 6.13 -2.68 26.09
CA GLU A 341 6.44 -1.31 26.52
C GLU A 341 7.67 -1.35 27.44
N SER A 342 8.70 -0.59 27.11
CA SER A 342 9.90 -0.52 27.96
C SER A 342 9.71 0.55 29.04
N PRO A 343 10.14 0.31 30.31
CA PRO A 343 10.10 1.31 31.39
C PRO A 343 10.85 2.61 31.05
N SER A 344 11.73 2.60 30.06
CA SER A 344 12.49 3.77 29.59
C SER A 344 11.84 4.53 28.43
N GLY A 345 10.59 4.24 28.05
CA GLY A 345 9.87 4.89 26.96
C GLY A 345 10.41 4.56 25.54
N LYS A 346 11.39 3.66 25.43
CA LYS A 346 11.88 3.13 24.16
C LYS A 346 11.36 1.70 24.02
N SER A 347 10.40 1.47 23.13
CA SER A 347 9.92 0.13 22.82
C SER A 347 11.08 -0.76 22.38
N LYS A 348 11.46 -1.77 23.19
CA LYS A 348 12.33 -2.84 22.71
C LYS A 348 11.52 -3.65 21.70
N LYS A 349 11.87 -3.56 20.44
CA LYS A 349 11.37 -4.46 19.41
C LYS A 349 11.81 -5.87 19.76
N VAL A 350 10.91 -6.73 20.20
CA VAL A 350 11.09 -8.17 20.01
C VAL A 350 10.73 -8.43 18.56
N THR A 351 11.73 -8.26 17.71
CA THR A 351 11.58 -8.47 16.27
C THR A 351 11.49 -9.98 16.05
N THR A 352 10.29 -10.51 15.89
CA THR A 352 10.09 -11.81 15.24
C THR A 352 10.21 -11.61 13.72
N THR A 353 11.32 -11.09 13.25
CA THR A 353 11.73 -11.20 11.86
C THR A 353 12.34 -12.57 11.68
N TYR A 354 11.58 -13.51 11.12
CA TYR A 354 12.18 -14.55 10.31
C TYR A 354 12.63 -13.87 9.01
N GLU A 355 13.76 -13.17 9.05
CA GLU A 355 14.55 -12.95 7.85
C GLU A 355 15.04 -14.32 7.41
N HIS A 356 14.77 -14.71 6.17
CA HIS A 356 15.50 -15.83 5.58
C HIS A 356 16.99 -15.50 5.71
N PRO A 357 17.81 -16.34 6.32
CA PRO A 357 19.23 -16.09 6.42
C PRO A 357 19.76 -15.95 4.98
N SER A 358 20.31 -14.79 4.67
CA SER A 358 21.19 -14.65 3.54
C SER A 358 22.30 -15.70 3.71
N THR A 359 22.66 -16.38 2.64
CA THR A 359 23.48 -17.59 2.53
C THR A 359 24.89 -17.52 3.15
N HIS A 360 25.17 -16.65 4.13
CA HIS A 360 26.46 -16.49 4.79
C HIS A 360 26.41 -16.29 6.31
N ASN A 361 25.26 -16.38 6.96
CA ASN A 361 25.24 -16.30 8.42
C ASN A 361 25.50 -17.69 9.02
N ASN A 362 26.51 -17.75 9.91
CA ASN A 362 26.84 -18.94 10.66
C ASN A 362 25.60 -19.44 11.44
N LEU A 363 25.15 -20.68 11.19
CA LEU A 363 24.00 -21.32 11.82
C LEU A 363 23.99 -21.15 13.36
N LEU A 364 25.17 -21.18 13.97
CA LEU A 364 25.37 -20.95 15.40
C LEU A 364 24.89 -19.56 15.83
N GLU A 365 25.22 -18.54 15.07
CA GLU A 365 24.83 -17.13 15.37
C GLU A 365 23.32 -16.93 15.27
N VAL A 366 22.70 -17.52 14.26
CA VAL A 366 21.24 -17.47 14.07
C VAL A 366 20.49 -18.13 15.22
N ILE A 367 20.92 -19.34 15.63
CA ILE A 367 20.30 -20.08 16.73
C ILE A 367 20.59 -19.41 18.08
N THR A 368 21.81 -18.91 18.30
CA THR A 368 22.17 -18.14 19.51
C THR A 368 21.25 -16.93 19.66
N ASN A 369 21.16 -16.08 18.65
CA ASN A 369 20.30 -14.91 18.65
C ASN A 369 18.82 -15.26 18.87
N PHE A 370 18.35 -16.36 18.31
CA PHE A 370 16.99 -16.85 18.52
C PHE A 370 16.74 -17.22 19.99
N ILE A 371 17.64 -18.01 20.60
CA ILE A 371 17.49 -18.47 22.00
C ILE A 371 17.60 -17.27 22.96
N GLU A 372 18.61 -16.41 22.78
CA GLU A 372 18.80 -15.20 23.60
C GLU A 372 17.60 -14.24 23.52
N THR A 373 17.02 -14.11 22.32
CA THR A 373 15.80 -13.33 22.12
C THR A 373 14.59 -13.95 22.83
N GLN A 374 14.47 -15.29 22.83
CA GLN A 374 13.36 -15.99 23.48
C GLN A 374 13.46 -16.01 25.00
N GLN A 375 14.66 -16.15 25.56
CA GLN A 375 14.86 -16.20 27.03
C GLN A 375 15.13 -14.81 27.64
N GLY A 376 15.35 -13.78 26.83
CA GLY A 376 15.57 -12.41 27.30
C GLY A 376 16.92 -12.16 28.00
N SER A 377 17.87 -13.11 27.90
CA SER A 377 19.22 -13.04 28.46
C SER A 377 20.23 -13.72 27.55
N GLU A 378 21.51 -13.33 27.66
CA GLU A 378 22.59 -13.99 26.93
C GLU A 378 22.73 -15.45 27.37
N LEU A 379 23.12 -16.34 26.42
CA LEU A 379 23.43 -17.73 26.69
C LEU A 379 24.65 -17.81 27.61
N ASN A 380 24.56 -18.61 28.67
CA ASN A 380 25.73 -18.92 29.48
C ASN A 380 26.70 -19.90 28.75
N GLU A 381 27.93 -20.09 29.28
CA GLU A 381 28.96 -20.92 28.64
C GLU A 381 28.51 -22.38 28.42
N ASP A 382 27.79 -22.96 29.38
CA ASP A 382 27.29 -24.33 29.27
C ASP A 382 26.26 -24.51 28.20
N GLN A 383 25.32 -23.57 28.11
CA GLN A 383 24.28 -23.52 27.04
C GLN A 383 24.90 -23.34 25.66
N ARG A 384 25.91 -22.48 25.55
CA ARG A 384 26.63 -22.25 24.29
C ARG A 384 27.43 -23.50 23.86
N ASN A 385 28.07 -24.23 24.79
CA ASN A 385 28.76 -25.45 24.52
C ASN A 385 27.82 -26.58 24.06
N ILE A 386 26.66 -26.72 24.68
CA ILE A 386 25.63 -27.68 24.26
C ILE A 386 25.15 -27.36 22.84
N LEU A 387 24.89 -26.09 22.54
CA LEU A 387 24.46 -25.67 21.21
C LEU A 387 25.51 -25.97 20.15
N LEU A 388 26.79 -25.73 20.45
CA LEU A 388 27.91 -26.06 19.57
C LEU A 388 28.00 -27.56 19.30
N SER A 389 27.82 -28.41 20.34
CA SER A 389 27.86 -29.87 20.15
C SER A 389 26.72 -30.36 19.22
N ILE A 390 25.50 -29.84 19.41
CA ILE A 390 24.35 -30.20 18.57
C ILE A 390 24.57 -29.78 17.10
N ILE A 391 25.08 -28.57 16.86
CA ILE A 391 25.34 -28.09 15.49
C ILE A 391 26.47 -28.92 14.83
N THR A 392 27.48 -29.32 15.59
CA THR A 392 28.57 -30.14 15.09
C THR A 392 28.08 -31.55 14.71
N GLU A 393 27.20 -32.14 15.52
CA GLU A 393 26.57 -33.44 15.20
C GLU A 393 25.71 -33.38 13.95
N LEU A 394 24.89 -32.30 13.79
CA LEU A 394 24.07 -32.10 12.62
C LEU A 394 24.86 -31.91 11.33
N ASN A 395 26.00 -31.22 11.40
CA ASN A 395 26.86 -31.04 10.24
C ASN A 395 27.58 -32.35 9.85
N ASN A 396 27.99 -33.15 10.82
CA ASN A 396 28.63 -34.45 10.57
C ASN A 396 27.64 -35.47 10.00
N SER A 397 26.38 -35.49 10.44
CA SER A 397 25.35 -36.40 9.90
C SER A 397 24.93 -36.04 8.46
N ASN A 398 25.09 -34.81 8.03
CA ASN A 398 24.81 -34.39 6.64
C ASN A 398 25.97 -34.68 5.67
N GLU A 399 27.18 -34.97 6.15
CA GLU A 399 28.34 -35.41 5.34
C GLU A 399 28.37 -36.91 5.09
N GLU A 400 27.66 -37.72 5.89
CA GLU A 400 27.56 -39.18 5.69
C GLU A 400 26.47 -39.62 4.71
N ASP A 401 25.55 -38.74 4.34
CA ASP A 401 24.41 -39.00 3.41
C ASP A 401 24.61 -38.44 1.97
N ASN A 402 25.84 -38.00 1.60
CA ASN A 402 26.16 -37.55 0.23
C ASN A 402 27.21 -38.45 -0.46
#